data_e106dcf4e38364826fde761b68c28a73
#
_entry.id   e106dcf4e38364826fde761b68c28a73
#
_cell.length_a   1.000
_cell.length_b   1.000
_cell.length_c   1.000
_cell.angle_alpha   90.00
_cell.angle_beta   90.00
_cell.angle_gamma   90.00
#
_symmetry.space_group_name_H-M   'P 1'
#
loop_
_entity.id
_entity.type
_entity.pdbx_description
1 polymer ?
#
loop_
_entity_poly.entity_id
_entity_poly.type
_entity_poly.pdbx_seq_one_letter_code
_entity_poly.pdbx_strand_id
1 'polypeptide(L)'
;MKYFLKVAFLSLIISCNSQDKRPLIGETVYQQKLNAVFKDASKSPLKNKDLKSFKGLDFFPVDSSYITTASIEKTPDTPFLGMATNTDEKSYYRKFGMLTFTLKGKKMQLTLYESLEESENPVFEDYLFLPFTDKTSGGDSYGGGRYMDVFKSNINTNGTLELNFNNTYNPYCAYNDDYSCPLTPRDNHLSMEILAGVKDFKKSSNSIYSK
;
A
#
# COMPACT_ATOMS: atom_id res chain seq x y z
N MET A 1 17.72 59.54 45.05
CA MET A 1 18.00 58.12 44.96
C MET A 1 16.89 57.46 44.12
N LYS A 2 17.09 57.22 42.84
CA LYS A 2 16.09 56.65 41.92
C LYS A 2 16.43 55.19 41.69
N TYR A 3 15.60 54.28 42.16
CA TYR A 3 15.74 52.85 41.88
C TYR A 3 15.11 52.54 40.54
N PHE A 4 15.91 52.13 39.54
CA PHE A 4 15.47 51.57 38.27
C PHE A 4 15.18 50.07 38.46
N LEU A 5 13.90 49.71 38.42
CA LEU A 5 13.46 48.32 38.42
C LEU A 5 13.61 47.75 36.99
N LYS A 6 14.59 46.88 36.76
CA LYS A 6 14.72 46.14 35.50
C LYS A 6 13.77 44.96 35.52
N VAL A 7 12.68 45.08 34.77
CA VAL A 7 11.80 43.93 34.48
C VAL A 7 12.43 43.09 33.37
N ALA A 8 12.90 41.92 33.72
CA ALA A 8 13.36 40.92 32.74
C ALA A 8 12.16 40.23 32.15
N PHE A 9 11.90 40.45 30.86
CA PHE A 9 10.88 39.78 30.09
C PHE A 9 11.41 38.39 29.67
N LEU A 10 10.97 37.34 30.37
CA LEU A 10 11.32 35.95 30.06
C LEU A 10 10.37 35.47 28.97
N SER A 11 10.84 35.50 27.72
CA SER A 11 10.10 34.97 26.57
C SER A 11 10.08 33.43 26.64
N LEU A 12 8.98 32.84 27.06
CA LEU A 12 8.72 31.41 26.90
C LEU A 12 8.52 31.13 25.42
N ILE A 13 9.53 30.53 24.79
CA ILE A 13 9.40 29.95 23.46
C ILE A 13 8.67 28.61 23.64
N ILE A 14 7.33 28.62 23.46
CA ILE A 14 6.55 27.39 23.32
C ILE A 14 6.87 26.83 21.95
N SER A 15 7.81 25.88 21.90
CA SER A 15 8.04 25.04 20.74
C SER A 15 6.82 24.13 20.60
N CYS A 16 5.85 24.54 19.80
CA CYS A 16 4.79 23.66 19.32
C CYS A 16 5.44 22.60 18.41
N ASN A 17 5.77 21.45 19.00
CA ASN A 17 6.07 20.24 18.25
C ASN A 17 4.73 19.73 17.71
N SER A 18 4.27 20.27 16.59
CA SER A 18 3.14 19.73 15.84
C SER A 18 3.58 18.41 15.22
N GLN A 19 3.54 17.33 16.01
CA GLN A 19 3.43 16.00 15.44
C GLN A 19 2.16 16.02 14.61
N ASP A 20 2.35 15.92 13.31
CA ASP A 20 1.30 15.88 12.29
C ASP A 20 0.35 14.71 12.60
N LYS A 21 -0.69 14.99 13.41
CA LYS A 21 -1.71 14.00 13.78
C LYS A 21 -2.65 13.81 12.60
N ARG A 22 -2.14 13.12 11.58
CA ARG A 22 -2.96 12.71 10.44
C ARG A 22 -4.13 11.87 10.94
N PRO A 23 -5.34 12.10 10.42
CA PRO A 23 -6.49 11.30 10.84
C PRO A 23 -6.28 9.84 10.46
N LEU A 24 -6.21 8.96 11.45
CA LEU A 24 -6.12 7.50 11.28
C LEU A 24 -7.35 6.89 10.58
N ILE A 25 -8.25 7.74 10.07
CA ILE A 25 -9.48 7.34 9.35
C ILE A 25 -9.20 7.22 7.84
N GLY A 26 -8.09 7.80 7.35
CA GLY A 26 -7.80 7.96 5.93
C GLY A 26 -8.38 9.27 5.36
N GLU A 27 -7.67 9.84 4.38
CA GLU A 27 -8.02 11.12 3.75
C GLU A 27 -8.93 10.93 2.52
N THR A 28 -8.77 9.80 1.81
CA THR A 28 -9.56 9.50 0.62
C THR A 28 -10.69 8.53 0.91
N VAL A 29 -11.69 8.49 0.03
CA VAL A 29 -12.77 7.51 0.08
C VAL A 29 -12.23 6.06 0.05
N TYR A 30 -11.17 5.82 -0.73
CA TYR A 30 -10.50 4.52 -0.77
C TYR A 30 -9.93 4.13 0.59
N GLN A 31 -9.14 5.01 1.20
CA GLN A 31 -8.52 4.78 2.52
C GLN A 31 -9.58 4.58 3.62
N GLN A 32 -10.67 5.34 3.56
CA GLN A 32 -11.79 5.20 4.50
C GLN A 32 -12.49 3.85 4.35
N LYS A 33 -12.75 3.40 3.12
CA LYS A 33 -13.33 2.07 2.85
C LYS A 33 -12.39 0.95 3.30
N LEU A 34 -11.09 1.06 3.02
CA LEU A 34 -10.11 0.07 3.47
C LEU A 34 -10.09 -0.02 5.00
N ASN A 35 -10.05 1.11 5.71
CA ASN A 35 -10.13 1.15 7.16
C ASN A 35 -11.44 0.56 7.71
N ALA A 36 -12.56 0.76 7.02
CA ALA A 36 -13.85 0.18 7.41
C ALA A 36 -13.81 -1.36 7.36
N VAL A 37 -13.21 -1.94 6.31
CA VAL A 37 -13.00 -3.40 6.20
C VAL A 37 -12.13 -3.90 7.37
N PHE A 38 -11.03 -3.20 7.68
CA PHE A 38 -10.14 -3.60 8.76
C PHE A 38 -10.75 -3.47 10.17
N LYS A 39 -11.74 -2.61 10.36
CA LYS A 39 -12.49 -2.45 11.63
C LYS A 39 -13.63 -3.46 11.79
N ASP A 40 -14.14 -4.00 10.71
CA ASP A 40 -15.22 -4.97 10.71
C ASP A 40 -14.69 -6.36 11.12
N ALA A 41 -15.02 -6.80 12.32
CA ALA A 41 -14.54 -8.07 12.86
C ALA A 41 -14.89 -9.30 11.99
N SER A 42 -15.89 -9.20 11.13
CA SER A 42 -16.29 -10.29 10.21
C SER A 42 -15.45 -10.34 8.93
N LYS A 43 -14.70 -9.27 8.62
CA LYS A 43 -13.94 -9.11 7.37
C LYS A 43 -12.45 -8.82 7.60
N SER A 44 -12.11 -8.37 8.82
CA SER A 44 -10.77 -7.92 9.15
C SER A 44 -9.73 -9.03 9.04
N PRO A 45 -8.59 -8.79 8.36
CA PRO A 45 -7.48 -9.74 8.38
C PRO A 45 -6.69 -9.71 9.69
N LEU A 46 -6.97 -8.75 10.58
CA LEU A 46 -6.21 -8.58 11.82
C LEU A 46 -6.44 -9.74 12.78
N LYS A 47 -5.38 -10.15 13.49
CA LYS A 47 -5.54 -11.05 14.64
C LYS A 47 -6.37 -10.35 15.73
N ASN A 48 -7.14 -11.12 16.48
CA ASN A 48 -8.07 -10.58 17.50
C ASN A 48 -7.39 -9.60 18.48
N LYS A 49 -6.13 -9.82 18.82
CA LYS A 49 -5.36 -8.93 19.71
C LYS A 49 -5.13 -7.55 19.08
N ASP A 50 -4.82 -7.52 17.77
CA ASP A 50 -4.54 -6.30 17.03
C ASP A 50 -5.85 -5.56 16.69
N LEU A 51 -6.91 -6.30 16.36
CA LEU A 51 -8.23 -5.74 16.08
C LEU A 51 -8.79 -4.96 17.28
N LYS A 52 -8.64 -5.46 18.52
CA LYS A 52 -9.10 -4.78 19.74
C LYS A 52 -8.49 -3.40 19.95
N SER A 53 -7.25 -3.20 19.50
CA SER A 53 -6.52 -1.94 19.63
C SER A 53 -6.47 -1.13 18.33
N PHE A 54 -7.05 -1.65 17.25
CA PHE A 54 -6.97 -1.05 15.93
C PHE A 54 -7.71 0.29 15.86
N LYS A 55 -6.98 1.34 15.52
CA LYS A 55 -7.54 2.69 15.34
C LYS A 55 -7.65 3.09 13.87
N GLY A 56 -6.84 2.50 13.01
CA GLY A 56 -6.76 2.76 11.58
C GLY A 56 -5.39 2.33 11.03
N LEU A 57 -5.32 2.15 9.72
CA LEU A 57 -4.07 1.96 8.99
C LEU A 57 -3.29 3.28 8.95
N ASP A 58 -1.97 3.20 9.03
CA ASP A 58 -1.10 4.35 8.78
C ASP A 58 -0.87 4.49 7.27
N PHE A 59 -1.10 5.68 6.74
CA PHE A 59 -0.90 6.02 5.33
C PHE A 59 0.17 7.08 5.19
N PHE A 60 0.86 7.07 4.05
CA PHE A 60 1.58 8.25 3.61
C PHE A 60 0.57 9.38 3.33
N PRO A 61 0.99 10.66 3.41
CA PRO A 61 0.15 11.78 2.99
C PRO A 61 -0.32 11.60 1.54
N VAL A 62 -1.56 11.95 1.25
CA VAL A 62 -2.08 11.92 -0.12
C VAL A 62 -1.32 12.93 -0.97
N ASP A 63 -0.75 12.47 -2.07
CA ASP A 63 0.03 13.30 -2.99
C ASP A 63 -0.36 12.96 -4.43
N SER A 64 -0.93 13.94 -5.14
CA SER A 64 -1.33 13.79 -6.55
C SER A 64 -0.16 13.53 -7.50
N SER A 65 1.08 13.85 -7.10
CA SER A 65 2.27 13.53 -7.89
C SER A 65 2.57 12.03 -7.98
N TYR A 66 1.85 11.20 -7.21
CA TYR A 66 1.84 9.75 -7.29
C TYR A 66 0.65 9.18 -8.07
N ILE A 67 -0.06 10.02 -8.83
CA ILE A 67 -1.07 9.61 -9.82
C ILE A 67 -0.45 9.80 -11.20
N THR A 68 -0.51 8.77 -12.03
CA THR A 68 0.06 8.82 -13.39
C THR A 68 -0.75 7.99 -14.36
N THR A 69 -0.62 8.28 -15.65
CA THR A 69 -1.19 7.47 -16.72
C THR A 69 -0.13 6.49 -17.22
N ALA A 70 -0.47 5.21 -17.25
CA ALA A 70 0.33 4.16 -17.85
C ALA A 70 -0.21 3.76 -19.21
N SER A 71 0.67 3.43 -20.16
CA SER A 71 0.32 2.66 -21.35
C SER A 71 0.50 1.17 -21.05
N ILE A 72 -0.37 0.32 -21.60
CA ILE A 72 -0.28 -1.13 -21.47
C ILE A 72 0.06 -1.76 -22.81
N GLU A 73 1.09 -2.61 -22.80
CA GLU A 73 1.37 -3.56 -23.86
C GLU A 73 0.89 -4.93 -23.39
N LYS A 74 -0.24 -5.40 -23.95
CA LYS A 74 -0.82 -6.70 -23.59
C LYS A 74 0.09 -7.84 -24.03
N THR A 75 0.19 -8.89 -23.21
CA THR A 75 0.91 -10.13 -23.49
C THR A 75 -0.11 -11.27 -23.65
N PRO A 76 -0.81 -11.36 -24.80
CA PRO A 76 -1.80 -12.40 -25.02
C PRO A 76 -1.13 -13.79 -24.96
N ASP A 77 -1.94 -14.79 -24.63
CA ASP A 77 -1.57 -16.21 -24.68
C ASP A 77 -0.41 -16.65 -23.76
N THR A 78 -0.07 -15.85 -22.75
CA THR A 78 0.88 -16.32 -21.73
C THR A 78 0.23 -17.38 -20.84
N PRO A 79 0.92 -18.50 -20.54
CA PRO A 79 0.37 -19.53 -19.68
C PRO A 79 0.24 -19.04 -18.22
N PHE A 80 -0.72 -19.60 -17.49
CA PHE A 80 -0.75 -19.48 -16.05
C PHE A 80 0.39 -20.27 -15.42
N LEU A 81 1.17 -19.60 -14.58
CA LEU A 81 2.32 -20.19 -13.88
C LEU A 81 2.14 -20.01 -12.36
N GLY A 82 2.65 -20.98 -11.60
CA GLY A 82 2.62 -20.90 -10.15
C GLY A 82 3.52 -19.76 -9.64
N MET A 83 2.92 -18.74 -9.07
CA MET A 83 3.59 -17.69 -8.31
C MET A 83 3.79 -18.16 -6.88
N ALA A 84 5.00 -18.03 -6.34
CA ALA A 84 5.28 -18.38 -4.96
C ALA A 84 4.48 -17.48 -4.01
N THR A 85 4.08 -18.03 -2.86
CA THR A 85 3.46 -17.28 -1.77
C THR A 85 4.41 -17.23 -0.57
N ASN A 86 3.99 -16.53 0.50
CA ASN A 86 4.71 -16.55 1.78
C ASN A 86 4.52 -17.87 2.57
N THR A 87 3.77 -18.81 2.03
CA THR A 87 3.57 -20.18 2.55
C THR A 87 4.07 -21.21 1.52
N ASP A 88 3.77 -22.49 1.72
CA ASP A 88 4.09 -23.56 0.75
C ASP A 88 3.07 -23.64 -0.39
N GLU A 89 2.01 -22.85 -0.34
CA GLU A 89 0.98 -22.78 -1.38
C GLU A 89 1.47 -22.05 -2.62
N LYS A 90 0.81 -22.28 -3.74
CA LYS A 90 1.04 -21.56 -5.01
C LYS A 90 -0.27 -20.93 -5.47
N SER A 91 -0.19 -19.68 -5.89
CA SER A 91 -1.27 -19.01 -6.62
C SER A 91 -0.89 -18.95 -8.10
N TYR A 92 -1.85 -19.18 -8.98
CA TYR A 92 -1.57 -19.26 -10.41
C TYR A 92 -1.93 -17.96 -11.11
N TYR A 93 -0.92 -17.35 -11.74
CA TYR A 93 -1.03 -16.09 -12.45
C TYR A 93 -0.44 -16.17 -13.86
N ARG A 94 -0.98 -15.38 -14.76
CA ARG A 94 -0.32 -15.09 -16.06
C ARG A 94 0.01 -13.61 -16.17
N LYS A 95 1.00 -13.28 -16.99
CA LYS A 95 1.26 -11.88 -17.35
C LYS A 95 0.13 -11.41 -18.26
N PHE A 96 -0.61 -10.41 -17.85
CA PHE A 96 -1.66 -9.78 -18.65
C PHE A 96 -1.08 -8.72 -19.57
N GLY A 97 -0.06 -7.98 -19.10
CA GLY A 97 0.61 -6.97 -19.89
C GLY A 97 1.71 -6.24 -19.12
N MET A 98 2.50 -5.49 -19.87
CA MET A 98 3.54 -4.61 -19.35
C MET A 98 3.02 -3.18 -19.31
N LEU A 99 2.99 -2.59 -18.12
CA LEU A 99 2.69 -1.18 -17.92
C LEU A 99 3.96 -0.35 -18.07
N THR A 100 3.88 0.72 -18.86
CA THR A 100 4.94 1.73 -18.96
C THR A 100 4.37 3.09 -18.57
N PHE A 101 5.01 3.77 -17.62
CA PHE A 101 4.57 5.06 -17.10
C PHE A 101 5.74 5.95 -16.70
N THR A 102 5.47 7.23 -16.52
CA THR A 102 6.45 8.19 -15.99
C THR A 102 5.95 8.71 -14.65
N LEU A 103 6.75 8.54 -13.60
CA LEU A 103 6.44 9.03 -12.26
C LEU A 103 7.56 9.93 -11.77
N LYS A 104 7.23 11.17 -11.39
CA LYS A 104 8.23 12.17 -10.96
C LYS A 104 9.41 12.28 -11.92
N GLY A 105 9.13 12.30 -13.23
CA GLY A 105 10.12 12.43 -14.30
C GLY A 105 10.92 11.15 -14.62
N LYS A 106 10.67 10.03 -13.94
CA LYS A 106 11.37 8.76 -14.21
C LYS A 106 10.45 7.81 -14.95
N LYS A 107 10.91 7.28 -16.08
CA LYS A 107 10.22 6.22 -16.83
C LYS A 107 10.39 4.89 -16.10
N MET A 108 9.30 4.15 -15.90
CA MET A 108 9.24 2.90 -15.16
C MET A 108 8.32 1.91 -15.83
N GLN A 109 8.46 0.65 -15.45
CA GLN A 109 7.64 -0.45 -15.93
C GLN A 109 7.23 -1.36 -14.77
N LEU A 110 6.04 -1.92 -14.86
CA LEU A 110 5.53 -2.97 -13.98
C LEU A 110 4.73 -3.97 -14.81
N THR A 111 4.88 -5.25 -14.50
CA THR A 111 4.04 -6.29 -15.07
C THR A 111 2.70 -6.35 -14.33
N LEU A 112 1.63 -6.30 -15.07
CA LEU A 112 0.26 -6.51 -14.60
C LEU A 112 -0.10 -7.98 -14.78
N TYR A 113 -0.72 -8.58 -13.76
CA TYR A 113 -1.04 -10.01 -13.73
C TYR A 113 -2.54 -10.25 -13.73
N GLU A 114 -2.95 -11.42 -14.22
CA GLU A 114 -4.29 -11.97 -14.11
C GLU A 114 -4.22 -13.28 -13.32
N SER A 115 -5.06 -13.42 -12.29
CA SER A 115 -5.18 -14.63 -11.48
C SER A 115 -6.03 -15.66 -12.21
N LEU A 116 -5.65 -16.94 -12.17
CA LEU A 116 -6.46 -18.03 -12.70
C LEU A 116 -7.77 -18.17 -11.93
N GLU A 117 -7.68 -18.21 -10.61
CA GLU A 117 -8.83 -18.40 -9.72
C GLU A 117 -9.86 -17.27 -9.87
N GLU A 118 -9.39 -16.03 -9.93
CA GLU A 118 -10.28 -14.86 -10.07
C GLU A 118 -10.84 -14.75 -11.48
N SER A 119 -10.08 -15.11 -12.52
CA SER A 119 -10.54 -15.06 -13.91
C SER A 119 -11.66 -16.06 -14.21
N GLU A 120 -11.73 -17.15 -13.46
CA GLU A 120 -12.79 -18.16 -13.54
C GLU A 120 -14.04 -17.78 -12.74
N ASN A 121 -13.96 -16.75 -11.88
CA ASN A 121 -15.07 -16.26 -11.09
C ASN A 121 -15.71 -15.04 -11.76
N PRO A 122 -16.98 -15.10 -12.22
CA PRO A 122 -17.64 -13.99 -12.91
C PRO A 122 -17.69 -12.68 -12.11
N VAL A 123 -17.56 -12.74 -10.78
CA VAL A 123 -17.53 -11.55 -9.91
C VAL A 123 -16.20 -10.82 -10.02
N PHE A 124 -15.12 -11.53 -10.32
CA PHE A 124 -13.75 -11.02 -10.34
C PHE A 124 -13.09 -11.11 -11.73
N GLU A 125 -13.80 -11.50 -12.78
CA GLU A 125 -13.27 -11.65 -14.15
C GLU A 125 -12.64 -10.36 -14.69
N ASP A 126 -13.07 -9.20 -14.17
CA ASP A 126 -12.55 -7.87 -14.50
C ASP A 126 -11.27 -7.50 -13.73
N TYR A 127 -10.93 -8.25 -12.68
CA TYR A 127 -9.84 -7.94 -11.77
C TYR A 127 -8.47 -8.28 -12.35
N LEU A 128 -7.51 -7.40 -12.11
CA LEU A 128 -6.10 -7.56 -12.43
C LEU A 128 -5.24 -7.18 -11.22
N PHE A 129 -4.15 -7.89 -11.04
CA PHE A 129 -3.27 -7.80 -9.89
C PHE A 129 -1.97 -7.08 -10.22
N LEU A 130 -1.65 -6.01 -9.50
CA LEU A 130 -0.43 -5.24 -9.67
C LEU A 130 0.37 -5.20 -8.37
N PRO A 131 1.21 -6.22 -8.10
CA PRO A 131 2.14 -6.20 -6.98
C PRO A 131 3.41 -5.42 -7.34
N PHE A 132 4.00 -4.71 -6.39
CA PHE A 132 5.31 -4.07 -6.58
C PHE A 132 6.06 -3.90 -5.26
N THR A 133 7.38 -3.88 -5.35
CA THR A 133 8.28 -3.38 -4.32
C THR A 133 8.87 -2.04 -4.75
N ASP A 134 9.34 -1.26 -3.80
CA ASP A 134 10.01 0.01 -4.03
C ASP A 134 11.07 0.26 -2.93
N LYS A 135 11.75 1.39 -2.96
CA LYS A 135 12.80 1.70 -1.98
C LYS A 135 12.30 1.92 -0.55
N THR A 136 10.99 2.06 -0.33
CA THR A 136 10.41 2.10 1.03
C THR A 136 10.17 0.71 1.60
N SER A 137 10.20 -0.35 0.77
CA SER A 137 9.88 -1.72 1.18
C SER A 137 10.90 -2.26 2.19
N GLY A 138 10.41 -2.68 3.35
CA GLY A 138 11.24 -3.13 4.48
C GLY A 138 11.71 -2.00 5.41
N GLY A 139 11.28 -0.77 5.13
CA GLY A 139 11.46 0.41 5.97
C GLY A 139 10.11 1.03 6.34
N ASP A 140 9.71 2.05 5.59
CA ASP A 140 8.44 2.76 5.83
C ASP A 140 7.21 1.99 5.31
N SER A 141 7.38 1.05 4.38
CA SER A 141 6.33 0.16 3.90
C SER A 141 6.68 -1.31 4.08
N TYR A 142 5.68 -2.19 3.94
CA TYR A 142 5.85 -3.63 4.14
C TYR A 142 6.93 -4.23 3.23
N GLY A 143 7.81 -5.05 3.81
CA GLY A 143 8.98 -5.62 3.13
C GLY A 143 8.66 -6.54 1.95
N GLY A 144 7.51 -7.22 1.98
CA GLY A 144 7.03 -8.06 0.88
C GLY A 144 6.46 -7.29 -0.32
N GLY A 145 6.42 -5.96 -0.23
CA GLY A 145 5.83 -5.09 -1.24
C GLY A 145 4.36 -4.77 -0.96
N ARG A 146 3.79 -3.97 -1.85
CA ARG A 146 2.40 -3.52 -1.80
C ARG A 146 1.67 -3.92 -3.07
N TYR A 147 0.36 -3.93 -2.99
CA TYR A 147 -0.54 -4.30 -4.08
C TYR A 147 -1.38 -3.10 -4.52
N MET A 148 -1.79 -3.12 -5.77
CA MET A 148 -2.78 -2.22 -6.33
C MET A 148 -3.78 -3.03 -7.13
N ASP A 149 -5.06 -2.84 -6.88
CA ASP A 149 -6.13 -3.40 -7.70
C ASP A 149 -6.26 -2.61 -8.99
N VAL A 150 -6.29 -3.32 -10.10
CA VAL A 150 -6.56 -2.77 -11.44
C VAL A 150 -7.71 -3.55 -12.02
N PHE A 151 -8.53 -2.90 -12.83
CA PHE A 151 -9.65 -3.56 -13.50
C PHE A 151 -9.50 -3.41 -15.02
N LYS A 152 -9.85 -4.47 -15.77
CA LYS A 152 -9.82 -4.46 -17.25
C LYS A 152 -10.67 -3.33 -17.81
N SER A 153 -11.81 -3.03 -17.16
CA SER A 153 -12.71 -1.91 -17.47
C SER A 153 -12.08 -0.53 -17.28
N ASN A 154 -11.01 -0.41 -16.49
CA ASN A 154 -10.27 0.84 -16.35
C ASN A 154 -9.29 1.10 -17.51
N ILE A 155 -9.08 0.12 -18.39
CA ILE A 155 -8.20 0.26 -19.54
C ILE A 155 -8.98 0.96 -20.66
N ASN A 156 -8.56 2.17 -21.00
CA ASN A 156 -9.15 2.96 -22.07
C ASN A 156 -8.97 2.28 -23.45
N THR A 157 -9.78 2.66 -24.42
CA THR A 157 -9.70 2.11 -25.79
C THR A 157 -8.38 2.36 -26.50
N ASN A 158 -7.63 3.40 -26.07
CA ASN A 158 -6.28 3.70 -26.55
C ASN A 158 -5.17 2.93 -25.82
N GLY A 159 -5.50 1.98 -24.96
CA GLY A 159 -4.53 1.17 -24.22
C GLY A 159 -3.85 1.93 -23.06
N THR A 160 -4.52 2.91 -22.47
CA THR A 160 -4.01 3.61 -21.29
C THR A 160 -4.89 3.38 -20.06
N LEU A 161 -4.31 3.52 -18.85
CA LEU A 161 -5.04 3.48 -17.58
C LEU A 161 -4.38 4.39 -16.56
N GLU A 162 -5.17 4.85 -15.58
CA GLU A 162 -4.63 5.59 -14.43
C GLU A 162 -4.04 4.63 -13.39
N LEU A 163 -2.86 4.94 -12.89
CA LEU A 163 -2.26 4.33 -11.71
C LEU A 163 -2.25 5.36 -10.58
N ASN A 164 -2.96 5.07 -9.50
CA ASN A 164 -3.00 5.91 -8.32
C ASN A 164 -2.32 5.20 -7.14
N PHE A 165 -1.03 5.49 -6.91
CA PHE A 165 -0.26 4.85 -5.84
C PHE A 165 -0.76 5.23 -4.43
N ASN A 166 -1.59 6.28 -4.27
CA ASN A 166 -2.25 6.56 -2.99
C ASN A 166 -3.26 5.47 -2.60
N ASN A 167 -3.66 4.63 -3.53
CA ASN A 167 -4.58 3.50 -3.34
C ASN A 167 -3.86 2.15 -3.17
N THR A 168 -2.56 2.16 -2.89
CA THR A 168 -1.83 0.92 -2.64
C THR A 168 -2.01 0.43 -1.21
N TYR A 169 -2.03 -0.90 -1.04
CA TYR A 169 -2.28 -1.56 0.23
C TYR A 169 -1.29 -2.72 0.46
N ASN A 170 -1.18 -3.15 1.71
CA ASN A 170 -0.36 -4.32 2.06
C ASN A 170 -1.15 -5.61 1.89
N PRO A 171 -0.52 -6.72 1.47
CA PRO A 171 -1.14 -8.04 1.51
C PRO A 171 -1.58 -8.41 2.93
N TYR A 172 -2.61 -9.25 3.05
CA TYR A 172 -3.14 -9.65 4.36
C TYR A 172 -2.11 -10.34 5.26
N CYS A 173 -1.14 -11.05 4.69
CA CYS A 173 -0.04 -11.65 5.43
C CYS A 173 0.87 -10.64 6.16
N ALA A 174 0.88 -9.38 5.74
CA ALA A 174 1.54 -8.30 6.49
C ALA A 174 0.94 -8.11 7.89
N TYR A 175 -0.34 -8.43 8.04
CA TYR A 175 -1.11 -8.25 9.28
C TYR A 175 -1.25 -9.55 10.07
N ASN A 176 -1.41 -10.66 9.36
CA ASN A 176 -1.68 -11.97 9.96
C ASN A 176 -1.02 -13.07 9.13
N ASP A 177 -0.13 -13.82 9.78
CA ASP A 177 0.69 -14.86 9.13
C ASP A 177 -0.12 -16.10 8.70
N ASP A 178 -1.42 -16.17 9.06
CA ASP A 178 -2.33 -17.24 8.64
C ASP A 178 -2.78 -17.08 7.17
N TYR A 179 -2.52 -15.92 6.55
CA TYR A 179 -2.84 -15.68 5.15
C TYR A 179 -1.70 -16.07 4.21
N SER A 180 -2.04 -16.81 3.17
CA SER A 180 -1.15 -17.09 2.04
C SER A 180 -1.30 -15.98 0.99
N CYS A 181 -0.22 -15.25 0.71
CA CYS A 181 -0.22 -14.13 -0.20
C CYS A 181 0.85 -14.30 -1.28
N PRO A 182 0.57 -13.97 -2.54
CA PRO A 182 1.55 -14.01 -3.61
C PRO A 182 2.76 -13.12 -3.33
N LEU A 183 3.97 -13.62 -3.55
CA LEU A 183 5.17 -12.82 -3.40
C LEU A 183 5.33 -11.91 -4.61
N THR A 184 5.68 -10.66 -4.37
CA THR A 184 5.96 -9.70 -5.45
C THR A 184 7.13 -10.21 -6.31
N PRO A 185 6.94 -10.42 -7.63
CA PRO A 185 8.03 -10.79 -8.53
C PRO A 185 9.16 -9.76 -8.51
N ARG A 186 10.41 -10.23 -8.59
CA ARG A 186 11.60 -9.36 -8.50
C ARG A 186 11.61 -8.28 -9.57
N ASP A 187 11.08 -8.56 -10.74
CA ASP A 187 11.03 -7.62 -11.87
C ASP A 187 10.02 -6.47 -11.61
N ASN A 188 9.08 -6.64 -10.69
CA ASN A 188 8.14 -5.60 -10.28
C ASN A 188 8.72 -4.74 -9.15
N HIS A 189 9.93 -4.22 -9.36
CA HIS A 189 10.62 -3.32 -8.44
C HIS A 189 10.76 -1.92 -9.01
N LEU A 190 10.30 -0.92 -8.27
CA LEU A 190 10.47 0.50 -8.59
C LEU A 190 11.72 1.04 -7.91
N SER A 191 12.69 1.53 -8.70
CA SER A 191 13.98 2.05 -8.22
C SER A 191 13.89 3.45 -7.58
N MET A 192 12.75 3.78 -6.95
CA MET A 192 12.51 5.01 -6.21
C MET A 192 11.62 4.74 -4.99
N GLU A 193 11.54 5.68 -4.09
CA GLU A 193 10.60 5.68 -2.97
C GLU A 193 9.20 6.07 -3.43
N ILE A 194 8.21 5.24 -3.12
CA ILE A 194 6.79 5.53 -3.33
C ILE A 194 6.16 5.91 -1.99
N LEU A 195 6.26 7.19 -1.66
CA LEU A 195 5.72 7.75 -0.41
C LEU A 195 4.21 8.04 -0.54
N ALA A 196 3.46 7.02 -0.94
CA ALA A 196 2.01 7.07 -1.14
C ALA A 196 1.39 5.72 -0.73
N GLY A 197 0.10 5.69 -0.38
CA GLY A 197 -0.62 4.49 0.04
C GLY A 197 -0.35 4.06 1.49
N VAL A 198 -0.55 2.78 1.80
CA VAL A 198 -0.40 2.23 3.15
C VAL A 198 1.07 2.07 3.52
N LYS A 199 1.41 2.43 4.76
CA LYS A 199 2.72 2.16 5.39
C LYS A 199 2.79 0.76 5.99
N ASP A 200 3.96 0.41 6.52
CA ASP A 200 4.14 -0.85 7.24
C ASP A 200 3.26 -0.93 8.49
N PHE A 201 2.70 -2.12 8.72
CA PHE A 201 1.87 -2.39 9.89
C PHE A 201 2.72 -2.85 11.07
N LYS A 202 2.76 -2.05 12.11
CA LYS A 202 3.43 -2.42 13.36
C LYS A 202 2.50 -3.29 14.18
N LYS A 203 2.71 -4.62 14.12
CA LYS A 203 2.01 -5.58 14.97
C LYS A 203 2.22 -5.23 16.44
N SER A 204 1.18 -5.36 17.26
CA SER A 204 1.30 -5.17 18.71
C SER A 204 2.36 -6.11 19.25
N SER A 205 3.49 -5.58 19.74
CA SER A 205 4.53 -6.40 20.36
C SER A 205 3.93 -7.08 21.58
N ASN A 206 4.05 -8.40 21.68
CA ASN A 206 3.87 -9.09 22.94
C ASN A 206 5.03 -8.61 23.86
N SER A 207 4.78 -7.60 24.67
CA SER A 207 5.65 -7.22 25.77
C SER A 207 5.63 -8.32 26.85
N ILE A 208 6.23 -9.48 26.55
CA ILE A 208 6.44 -10.57 27.48
C ILE A 208 7.91 -10.94 27.50
N TYR A 209 8.84 -10.01 27.51
CA TYR A 209 10.22 -10.22 27.97
C TYR A 209 10.89 -8.84 28.12
N SER A 210 10.55 -8.17 29.22
CA SER A 210 11.50 -7.27 29.87
C SER A 210 11.66 -7.76 31.32
N LYS A 211 12.61 -8.65 31.52
CA LYS A 211 13.28 -8.85 32.82
C LYS A 211 14.77 -8.92 32.56
#